data_bc17037c94ab5cb4a826a2227a579e31
#
_entry.id   bc17037c94ab5cb4a826a2227a579e31
#
_cell.length_a   1.000
_cell.length_b   1.000
_cell.length_c   1.000
_cell.angle_alpha   90.00
_cell.angle_beta   90.00
_cell.angle_gamma   90.00
#
_symmetry.space_group_name_H-M   'P 1'
#
loop_
_entity.id
_entity.type
_entity.pdbx_description
1 polymer ?
#
loop_
_entity_poly.entity_id
_entity_poly.type
_entity_poly.pdbx_seq_one_letter_code
_entity_poly.pdbx_strand_id
1 'polypeptide(L)'
;KMGFIGPGAVCLIVAVILYYTLADRPETYGLPNISDYKQDFSAGKPKKKSIKDFQLQVLKSPVVWKIGLAATFLYTCRYAIHSWGPLYLQEAKGFTLMEAGTIMGINTMLGLAGAIFSGWFSDRFFNSKRNVPALIMGIALTMGLLGLKVAPENNMIFNMAALGLFEFALGSLVVYIGGLWAVDLLPTKAAGSVKGIIGIFSYIGAATQDWISGLLIQNSKTTINGIESYNFDSVFTFWIASSIIAILIPLLLWKEKSSE
;
A
#
# COMPACT_ATOMS: atom_id res chain seq x y z
N LYS A 1 -23.95 -14.77 -5.21
CA LYS A 1 -24.73 -13.65 -4.64
C LYS A 1 -24.44 -13.41 -3.15
N MET A 2 -24.31 -14.46 -2.34
CA MET A 2 -24.03 -14.35 -0.89
C MET A 2 -22.67 -13.69 -0.57
N GLY A 3 -21.65 -13.89 -1.40
CA GLY A 3 -20.32 -13.27 -1.21
C GLY A 3 -20.29 -11.74 -1.24
N PHE A 4 -21.30 -11.09 -1.83
CA PHE A 4 -21.42 -9.63 -1.84
C PHE A 4 -22.46 -9.11 -0.84
N ILE A 5 -23.57 -9.84 -0.68
CA ILE A 5 -24.68 -9.43 0.20
C ILE A 5 -24.24 -9.48 1.67
N GLY A 6 -23.54 -10.55 2.08
CA GLY A 6 -23.08 -10.73 3.47
C GLY A 6 -22.15 -9.60 3.93
N PRO A 7 -21.01 -9.38 3.27
CA PRO A 7 -20.11 -8.27 3.60
C PRO A 7 -20.78 -6.89 3.50
N GLY A 8 -21.65 -6.68 2.48
CA GLY A 8 -22.40 -5.43 2.34
C GLY A 8 -23.32 -5.13 3.52
N ALA A 9 -24.04 -6.15 4.01
CA ALA A 9 -24.90 -6.01 5.19
C ALA A 9 -24.08 -5.68 6.45
N VAL A 10 -22.94 -6.37 6.65
CA VAL A 10 -22.03 -6.08 7.78
C VAL A 10 -21.52 -4.63 7.70
N CYS A 11 -21.08 -4.18 6.51
CA CYS A 11 -20.63 -2.80 6.33
C CYS A 11 -21.73 -1.77 6.66
N LEU A 12 -22.98 -2.02 6.29
CA LEU A 12 -24.11 -1.14 6.62
C LEU A 12 -24.36 -1.09 8.13
N ILE A 13 -24.34 -2.23 8.82
CA ILE A 13 -24.48 -2.29 10.27
C ILE A 13 -23.37 -1.48 10.97
N VAL A 14 -22.10 -1.72 10.55
CA VAL A 14 -20.95 -0.99 11.11
C VAL A 14 -21.08 0.51 10.82
N ALA A 15 -21.50 0.92 9.61
CA ALA A 15 -21.69 2.33 9.29
C ALA A 15 -22.75 3.00 10.18
N VAL A 16 -23.86 2.30 10.45
CA VAL A 16 -24.90 2.80 11.38
C VAL A 16 -24.36 2.95 12.81
N ILE A 17 -23.62 1.94 13.30
CA ILE A 17 -22.99 2.01 14.63
C ILE A 17 -22.05 3.19 14.70
N LEU A 18 -21.15 3.36 13.72
CA LEU A 18 -20.20 4.46 13.68
C LEU A 18 -20.89 5.83 13.62
N TYR A 19 -21.98 5.95 12.86
CA TYR A 19 -22.74 7.20 12.78
C TYR A 19 -23.27 7.66 14.14
N TYR A 20 -23.69 6.74 15.00
CA TYR A 20 -24.21 7.08 16.34
C TYR A 20 -23.13 7.13 17.42
N THR A 21 -21.98 6.47 17.24
CA THR A 21 -20.95 6.36 18.30
C THR A 21 -19.72 7.21 18.03
N LEU A 22 -19.44 7.59 16.77
CA LEU A 22 -18.25 8.34 16.44
C LEU A 22 -18.54 9.84 16.33
N ALA A 23 -17.85 10.65 17.12
CA ALA A 23 -17.88 12.10 16.96
C ALA A 23 -16.62 12.59 16.22
N ASP A 24 -16.80 13.64 15.42
CA ASP A 24 -15.72 14.21 14.60
C ASP A 24 -14.60 14.85 15.40
N ARG A 25 -14.90 15.30 16.64
CA ARG A 25 -13.95 16.03 17.49
C ARG A 25 -14.17 15.71 18.96
N PRO A 26 -13.09 15.73 19.77
CA PRO A 26 -13.19 15.55 21.23
C PRO A 26 -14.14 16.55 21.90
N GLU A 27 -14.17 17.79 21.38
CA GLU A 27 -15.02 18.86 21.92
C GLU A 27 -16.52 18.54 21.84
N THR A 28 -16.94 17.70 20.91
CA THR A 28 -18.33 17.23 20.79
C THR A 28 -18.76 16.42 22.02
N TYR A 29 -17.81 15.80 22.72
CA TYR A 29 -18.02 15.10 23.99
C TYR A 29 -17.68 15.95 25.23
N GLY A 30 -17.48 17.25 25.06
CA GLY A 30 -17.09 18.14 26.19
C GLY A 30 -15.63 17.97 26.64
N LEU A 31 -14.81 17.27 25.86
CA LEU A 31 -13.38 17.10 26.14
C LEU A 31 -12.59 18.31 25.64
N PRO A 32 -11.44 18.65 26.26
CA PRO A 32 -10.59 19.74 25.78
C PRO A 32 -10.03 19.43 24.42
N ASN A 33 -9.69 20.47 23.65
CA ASN A 33 -8.98 20.33 22.37
C ASN A 33 -7.67 19.57 22.58
N ILE A 34 -7.24 18.80 21.58
CA ILE A 34 -6.00 18.01 21.64
C ILE A 34 -4.77 18.88 21.90
N SER A 35 -4.72 20.11 21.35
CA SER A 35 -3.65 21.08 21.60
C SER A 35 -3.60 21.53 23.07
N ASP A 36 -4.75 21.75 23.67
CA ASP A 36 -4.85 22.16 25.06
C ASP A 36 -4.54 21.02 26.04
N TYR A 37 -4.98 19.80 25.68
CA TYR A 37 -4.67 18.59 26.46
C TYR A 37 -3.18 18.23 26.44
N LYS A 38 -2.51 18.36 25.28
CA LYS A 38 -1.07 18.10 25.15
C LYS A 38 -0.19 19.27 25.58
N GLN A 39 -0.78 20.40 25.97
CA GLN A 39 -0.06 21.66 26.27
C GLN A 39 0.90 22.05 25.12
N ASP A 40 0.53 21.74 23.89
CA ASP A 40 1.31 22.02 22.70
C ASP A 40 1.09 23.49 22.30
N PHE A 41 1.76 24.40 23.03
CA PHE A 41 1.72 25.85 22.78
C PHE A 41 2.57 26.27 21.57
N SER A 42 3.27 25.33 20.92
CA SER A 42 4.06 25.59 19.71
C SER A 42 3.16 25.87 18.49
N ALA A 43 1.91 25.47 18.54
CA ALA A 43 0.91 25.92 17.59
C ALA A 43 0.50 27.37 17.90
N GLY A 44 1.37 28.34 17.68
CA GLY A 44 1.06 29.77 17.78
C GLY A 44 -0.30 30.08 17.17
N LYS A 45 -1.03 31.08 17.74
CA LYS A 45 -2.40 31.43 17.31
C LYS A 45 -2.57 31.30 15.82
N PRO A 46 -3.40 30.40 15.31
CA PRO A 46 -3.48 30.11 13.89
C PRO A 46 -3.91 31.39 13.18
N LYS A 47 -3.02 31.99 12.38
CA LYS A 47 -3.50 32.87 11.30
C LYS A 47 -4.54 32.05 10.56
N LYS A 48 -5.79 32.54 10.46
CA LYS A 48 -6.90 31.89 9.75
C LYS A 48 -6.54 31.76 8.27
N LYS A 49 -5.63 30.83 7.93
CA LYS A 49 -5.44 30.42 6.52
C LYS A 49 -6.69 29.63 6.11
N SER A 50 -7.25 29.98 4.98
CA SER A 50 -8.38 29.25 4.41
C SER A 50 -7.98 27.79 4.14
N ILE A 51 -8.93 26.86 4.21
CA ILE A 51 -8.73 25.46 3.79
C ILE A 51 -8.17 25.42 2.36
N LYS A 52 -8.62 26.30 1.48
CA LYS A 52 -8.12 26.45 0.10
C LYS A 52 -6.62 26.78 0.04
N ASP A 53 -6.11 27.61 0.95
CA ASP A 53 -4.69 27.97 0.97
C ASP A 53 -3.83 26.76 1.37
N PHE A 54 -4.30 25.92 2.31
CA PHE A 54 -3.65 24.67 2.68
C PHE A 54 -3.66 23.66 1.53
N GLN A 55 -4.79 23.49 0.85
CA GLN A 55 -4.89 22.61 -0.31
C GLN A 55 -3.93 23.05 -1.43
N LEU A 56 -3.87 24.35 -1.71
CA LEU A 56 -2.97 24.88 -2.72
C LEU A 56 -1.48 24.70 -2.32
N GLN A 57 -1.16 24.86 -1.04
CA GLN A 57 0.19 24.62 -0.52
C GLN A 57 0.59 23.14 -0.69
N VAL A 58 -0.32 22.20 -0.43
CA VAL A 58 -0.10 20.77 -0.62
C VAL A 58 0.14 20.45 -2.10
N LEU A 59 -0.69 20.99 -3.00
CA LEU A 59 -0.53 20.79 -4.45
C LEU A 59 0.78 21.36 -4.99
N LYS A 60 1.31 22.42 -4.38
CA LYS A 60 2.60 23.04 -4.77
C LYS A 60 3.81 22.32 -4.17
N SER A 61 3.62 21.43 -3.21
CA SER A 61 4.73 20.75 -2.53
C SER A 61 5.31 19.63 -3.41
N PRO A 62 6.60 19.71 -3.80
CA PRO A 62 7.23 18.63 -4.57
C PRO A 62 7.32 17.31 -3.79
N VAL A 63 7.32 17.37 -2.47
CA VAL A 63 7.31 16.19 -1.58
C VAL A 63 6.05 15.36 -1.80
N VAL A 64 4.89 16.01 -1.89
CA VAL A 64 3.61 15.33 -2.11
C VAL A 64 3.59 14.57 -3.44
N TRP A 65 4.13 15.18 -4.50
CA TRP A 65 4.23 14.55 -5.82
C TRP A 65 5.18 13.35 -5.81
N LYS A 66 6.33 13.47 -5.14
CA LYS A 66 7.27 12.35 -4.98
C LYS A 66 6.63 11.18 -4.23
N ILE A 67 5.95 11.45 -3.09
CA ILE A 67 5.25 10.42 -2.32
C ILE A 67 4.10 9.83 -3.15
N GLY A 68 3.33 10.64 -3.85
CA GLY A 68 2.26 10.19 -4.75
C GLY A 68 2.79 9.24 -5.82
N LEU A 69 3.88 9.63 -6.48
CA LEU A 69 4.50 8.78 -7.51
C LEU A 69 5.03 7.46 -6.92
N ALA A 70 5.65 7.49 -5.74
CA ALA A 70 6.04 6.26 -5.03
C ALA A 70 4.83 5.37 -4.71
N ALA A 71 3.72 5.97 -4.29
CA ALA A 71 2.47 5.27 -4.04
C ALA A 71 1.89 4.63 -5.31
N THR A 72 1.99 5.30 -6.47
CA THR A 72 1.58 4.73 -7.77
C THR A 72 2.28 3.39 -8.03
N PHE A 73 3.60 3.37 -7.94
CA PHE A 73 4.37 2.14 -8.21
C PHE A 73 4.21 1.08 -7.12
N LEU A 74 4.07 1.48 -5.85
CA LEU A 74 3.77 0.55 -4.77
C LEU A 74 2.42 -0.14 -4.99
N TYR A 75 1.39 0.63 -5.38
CA TYR A 75 0.06 0.09 -5.64
C TYR A 75 0.01 -0.73 -6.93
N THR A 76 0.86 -0.41 -7.92
CA THR A 76 1.11 -1.31 -9.06
C THR A 76 1.54 -2.69 -8.56
N CYS A 77 2.54 -2.79 -7.67
CA CYS A 77 2.97 -4.07 -7.10
C CYS A 77 1.87 -4.75 -6.28
N ARG A 78 1.14 -3.98 -5.48
CA ARG A 78 0.05 -4.49 -4.64
C ARG A 78 -1.02 -5.17 -5.47
N TYR A 79 -1.58 -4.44 -6.44
CA TYR A 79 -2.67 -4.95 -7.25
C TYR A 79 -2.21 -5.98 -8.29
N ALA A 80 -0.93 -5.99 -8.67
CA ALA A 80 -0.33 -7.07 -9.46
C ALA A 80 -0.62 -8.44 -8.85
N ILE A 81 -0.28 -8.60 -7.59
CA ILE A 81 -0.45 -9.88 -6.88
C ILE A 81 -1.91 -10.08 -6.46
N HIS A 82 -2.60 -9.05 -5.99
CA HIS A 82 -3.99 -9.21 -5.54
C HIS A 82 -4.96 -9.53 -6.70
N SER A 83 -4.76 -8.96 -7.91
CA SER A 83 -5.61 -9.22 -9.07
C SER A 83 -5.19 -10.46 -9.84
N TRP A 84 -3.90 -10.63 -10.08
CA TRP A 84 -3.38 -11.66 -11.00
C TRP A 84 -2.69 -12.82 -10.29
N GLY A 85 -2.41 -12.72 -8.98
CA GLY A 85 -1.77 -13.76 -8.19
C GLY A 85 -2.52 -15.10 -8.21
N PRO A 86 -3.86 -15.14 -8.04
CA PRO A 86 -4.61 -16.40 -8.13
C PRO A 86 -4.46 -17.08 -9.49
N LEU A 87 -4.54 -16.31 -10.58
CA LEU A 87 -4.33 -16.85 -11.94
C LEU A 87 -2.91 -17.37 -12.12
N TYR A 88 -1.91 -16.60 -11.68
CA TYR A 88 -0.51 -17.01 -11.74
C TYR A 88 -0.24 -18.31 -10.97
N LEU A 89 -0.78 -18.44 -9.76
CA LEU A 89 -0.61 -19.65 -8.96
C LEU A 89 -1.26 -20.87 -9.61
N GLN A 90 -2.37 -20.70 -10.31
CA GLN A 90 -3.03 -21.79 -11.02
C GLN A 90 -2.30 -22.15 -12.32
N GLU A 91 -2.09 -21.18 -13.21
CA GLU A 91 -1.62 -21.40 -14.56
C GLU A 91 -0.10 -21.64 -14.65
N ALA A 92 0.70 -20.93 -13.83
CA ALA A 92 2.16 -21.01 -13.88
C ALA A 92 2.76 -21.87 -12.79
N LYS A 93 2.04 -22.12 -11.68
CA LYS A 93 2.55 -22.91 -10.54
C LYS A 93 1.79 -24.21 -10.31
N GLY A 94 0.71 -24.48 -11.05
CA GLY A 94 -0.01 -25.74 -11.03
C GLY A 94 -0.90 -25.96 -9.81
N PHE A 95 -1.18 -24.92 -9.02
CA PHE A 95 -2.05 -25.04 -7.86
C PHE A 95 -3.53 -25.06 -8.27
N THR A 96 -4.34 -25.79 -7.52
CA THR A 96 -5.80 -25.71 -7.65
C THR A 96 -6.32 -24.35 -7.19
N LEU A 97 -7.52 -23.98 -7.60
CA LEU A 97 -8.17 -22.72 -7.18
C LEU A 97 -8.24 -22.61 -5.64
N MET A 98 -8.50 -23.72 -4.94
CA MET A 98 -8.60 -23.73 -3.48
C MET A 98 -7.24 -23.51 -2.82
N GLU A 99 -6.18 -24.14 -3.32
CA GLU A 99 -4.81 -23.96 -2.83
C GLU A 99 -4.32 -22.53 -3.09
N ALA A 100 -4.54 -22.00 -4.30
CA ALA A 100 -4.22 -20.61 -4.63
C ALA A 100 -4.95 -19.62 -3.70
N GLY A 101 -6.24 -19.84 -3.47
CA GLY A 101 -7.03 -19.04 -2.53
C GLY A 101 -6.51 -19.11 -1.09
N THR A 102 -6.11 -20.31 -0.64
CA THR A 102 -5.54 -20.52 0.70
C THR A 102 -4.19 -19.81 0.84
N ILE A 103 -3.29 -19.96 -0.15
CA ILE A 103 -2.00 -19.28 -0.20
C ILE A 103 -2.20 -17.76 -0.11
N MET A 104 -3.09 -17.20 -0.92
CA MET A 104 -3.39 -15.76 -0.92
C MET A 104 -3.98 -15.29 0.42
N GLY A 105 -4.95 -16.04 0.96
CA GLY A 105 -5.62 -15.69 2.22
C GLY A 105 -4.68 -15.66 3.42
N ILE A 106 -3.84 -16.70 3.58
CA ILE A 106 -2.86 -16.77 4.68
C ILE A 106 -1.84 -15.63 4.55
N ASN A 107 -1.35 -15.38 3.35
CA ASN A 107 -0.33 -14.36 3.14
C ASN A 107 -0.87 -12.94 3.33
N THR A 108 -2.14 -12.67 3.07
CA THR A 108 -2.78 -11.39 3.40
C THR A 108 -2.70 -11.07 4.90
N MET A 109 -2.75 -12.08 5.78
CA MET A 109 -2.54 -11.90 7.23
C MET A 109 -1.10 -11.46 7.55
N LEU A 110 -0.11 -11.92 6.79
CA LEU A 110 1.27 -11.45 6.93
C LEU A 110 1.41 -9.98 6.50
N GLY A 111 0.64 -9.52 5.52
CA GLY A 111 0.56 -8.09 5.17
C GLY A 111 0.04 -7.24 6.32
N LEU A 112 -0.99 -7.70 7.02
CA LEU A 112 -1.50 -7.04 8.22
C LEU A 112 -0.45 -7.02 9.34
N ALA A 113 0.23 -8.14 9.57
CA ALA A 113 1.34 -8.21 10.54
C ALA A 113 2.46 -7.22 10.18
N GLY A 114 2.84 -7.12 8.90
CA GLY A 114 3.82 -6.16 8.40
C GLY A 114 3.41 -4.71 8.66
N ALA A 115 2.14 -4.38 8.46
CA ALA A 115 1.60 -3.05 8.73
C ALA A 115 1.73 -2.68 10.23
N ILE A 116 1.40 -3.59 11.14
CA ILE A 116 1.54 -3.39 12.59
C ILE A 116 3.01 -3.29 12.99
N PHE A 117 3.84 -4.19 12.44
CA PHE A 117 5.28 -4.24 12.71
C PHE A 117 6.00 -2.96 12.27
N SER A 118 5.58 -2.33 11.19
CA SER A 118 6.27 -1.20 10.56
C SER A 118 6.48 -0.01 11.50
N GLY A 119 5.45 0.38 12.25
CA GLY A 119 5.53 1.48 13.22
C GLY A 119 6.54 1.17 14.33
N TRP A 120 6.36 0.03 15.00
CA TRP A 120 7.26 -0.41 16.07
C TRP A 120 8.71 -0.53 15.61
N PHE A 121 8.94 -1.13 14.43
CA PHE A 121 10.28 -1.34 13.87
C PHE A 121 11.01 -0.02 13.62
N SER A 122 10.33 0.96 13.00
CA SER A 122 10.96 2.25 12.72
C SER A 122 11.17 3.11 13.98
N ASP A 123 10.26 3.03 14.95
CA ASP A 123 10.36 3.81 16.17
C ASP A 123 11.45 3.25 17.10
N ARG A 124 11.53 1.92 17.21
CA ARG A 124 12.48 1.25 18.11
C ARG A 124 13.92 1.27 17.60
N PHE A 125 14.15 1.04 16.31
CA PHE A 125 15.49 0.83 15.77
C PHE A 125 16.05 2.02 14.98
N PHE A 126 15.16 2.93 14.52
CA PHE A 126 15.56 4.02 13.62
C PHE A 126 15.16 5.40 14.11
N ASN A 127 14.80 5.56 15.39
CA ASN A 127 14.39 6.83 16.00
C ASN A 127 13.32 7.54 15.17
N SER A 128 12.29 6.80 14.78
CA SER A 128 11.18 7.28 13.93
C SER A 128 11.59 7.79 12.54
N LYS A 129 12.82 7.53 12.09
CA LYS A 129 13.23 7.81 10.70
C LYS A 129 12.69 6.72 9.79
N ARG A 130 11.85 7.09 8.85
CA ARG A 130 11.12 6.13 7.99
C ARG A 130 11.93 5.66 6.77
N ASN A 131 13.01 6.38 6.39
CA ASN A 131 13.72 6.14 5.14
C ASN A 131 14.42 4.77 5.08
N VAL A 132 15.19 4.42 6.15
CA VAL A 132 15.92 3.16 6.20
C VAL A 132 14.98 1.95 6.30
N PRO A 133 13.97 1.93 7.22
CA PRO A 133 12.98 0.86 7.25
C PRO A 133 12.24 0.68 5.93
N ALA A 134 11.85 1.78 5.26
CA ALA A 134 11.18 1.70 3.97
C ALA A 134 12.09 1.10 2.88
N LEU A 135 13.38 1.42 2.88
CA LEU A 135 14.35 0.81 1.97
C LEU A 135 14.47 -0.70 2.20
N ILE A 136 14.60 -1.12 3.46
CA ILE A 136 14.70 -2.55 3.84
C ILE A 136 13.46 -3.29 3.36
N MET A 137 12.27 -2.75 3.64
CA MET A 137 11.00 -3.37 3.23
C MET A 137 10.83 -3.32 1.71
N GLY A 138 11.31 -2.29 1.02
CA GLY A 138 11.31 -2.23 -0.43
C GLY A 138 12.17 -3.33 -1.07
N ILE A 139 13.36 -3.56 -0.55
CA ILE A 139 14.24 -4.66 -0.99
C ILE A 139 13.53 -6.00 -0.73
N ALA A 140 12.93 -6.20 0.46
CA ALA A 140 12.20 -7.40 0.80
C ALA A 140 11.00 -7.64 -0.14
N LEU A 141 10.26 -6.58 -0.51
CA LEU A 141 9.17 -6.64 -1.49
C LEU A 141 9.67 -7.17 -2.84
N THR A 142 10.76 -6.59 -3.35
CA THR A 142 11.34 -6.99 -4.64
C THR A 142 11.88 -8.42 -4.57
N MET A 143 12.52 -8.82 -3.48
CA MET A 143 12.97 -10.20 -3.27
C MET A 143 11.80 -11.18 -3.21
N GLY A 144 10.66 -10.80 -2.60
CA GLY A 144 9.45 -11.60 -2.61
C GLY A 144 8.92 -11.83 -4.02
N LEU A 145 8.86 -10.80 -4.87
CA LEU A 145 8.46 -10.93 -6.29
C LEU A 145 9.44 -11.80 -7.09
N LEU A 146 10.75 -11.61 -6.89
CA LEU A 146 11.77 -12.46 -7.51
C LEU A 146 11.64 -13.91 -7.05
N GLY A 147 11.43 -14.12 -5.75
CA GLY A 147 11.19 -15.43 -5.17
C GLY A 147 9.98 -16.13 -5.79
N LEU A 148 8.86 -15.42 -5.95
CA LEU A 148 7.67 -15.95 -6.64
C LEU A 148 7.98 -16.34 -8.09
N LYS A 149 8.71 -15.49 -8.82
CA LYS A 149 9.07 -15.79 -10.21
C LYS A 149 9.86 -17.10 -10.34
N VAL A 150 10.87 -17.28 -9.48
CA VAL A 150 11.76 -18.46 -9.52
C VAL A 150 11.26 -19.66 -8.73
N ALA A 151 10.14 -19.52 -8.00
CA ALA A 151 9.56 -20.60 -7.21
C ALA A 151 9.27 -21.83 -8.09
N PRO A 152 9.61 -23.06 -7.63
CA PRO A 152 9.25 -24.27 -8.32
C PRO A 152 7.73 -24.46 -8.41
N GLU A 153 7.27 -25.10 -9.48
CA GLU A 153 5.88 -25.53 -9.63
C GLU A 153 5.49 -26.49 -8.50
N ASN A 154 4.23 -26.45 -8.08
CA ASN A 154 3.67 -27.30 -7.03
C ASN A 154 4.40 -27.27 -5.67
N ASN A 155 5.35 -26.37 -5.47
CA ASN A 155 6.03 -26.22 -4.17
C ASN A 155 5.33 -25.17 -3.30
N MET A 156 4.35 -25.63 -2.52
CA MET A 156 3.51 -24.77 -1.69
C MET A 156 4.34 -23.95 -0.69
N ILE A 157 5.33 -24.57 -0.03
CA ILE A 157 6.13 -23.92 1.02
C ILE A 157 6.93 -22.75 0.43
N PHE A 158 7.60 -22.96 -0.71
CA PHE A 158 8.41 -21.92 -1.33
C PHE A 158 7.53 -20.77 -1.83
N ASN A 159 6.42 -21.08 -2.50
CA ASN A 159 5.49 -20.05 -2.98
C ASN A 159 4.85 -19.25 -1.83
N MET A 160 4.49 -19.91 -0.73
CA MET A 160 3.98 -19.24 0.48
C MET A 160 5.04 -18.37 1.14
N ALA A 161 6.29 -18.82 1.25
CA ALA A 161 7.38 -18.04 1.83
C ALA A 161 7.70 -16.79 1.01
N ALA A 162 7.80 -16.93 -0.32
CA ALA A 162 8.05 -15.81 -1.23
C ALA A 162 6.91 -14.78 -1.21
N LEU A 163 5.66 -15.25 -1.27
CA LEU A 163 4.49 -14.39 -1.19
C LEU A 163 4.35 -13.76 0.20
N GLY A 164 4.67 -14.50 1.26
CA GLY A 164 4.66 -13.99 2.63
C GLY A 164 5.65 -12.87 2.85
N LEU A 165 6.86 -13.00 2.32
CA LEU A 165 7.86 -11.93 2.34
C LEU A 165 7.36 -10.69 1.59
N PHE A 166 6.77 -10.89 0.41
CA PHE A 166 6.16 -9.83 -0.38
C PHE A 166 5.05 -9.11 0.39
N GLU A 167 4.08 -9.84 0.93
CA GLU A 167 2.92 -9.27 1.64
C GLU A 167 3.32 -8.55 2.93
N PHE A 168 4.22 -9.13 3.72
CA PHE A 168 4.74 -8.49 4.93
C PHE A 168 5.44 -7.15 4.62
N ALA A 169 6.29 -7.15 3.60
CA ALA A 169 6.98 -5.95 3.15
C ALA A 169 6.00 -4.91 2.56
N LEU A 170 5.03 -5.36 1.78
CA LEU A 170 3.98 -4.53 1.20
C LEU A 170 3.15 -3.83 2.28
N GLY A 171 2.68 -4.57 3.29
CA GLY A 171 1.93 -4.02 4.42
C GLY A 171 2.71 -2.93 5.15
N SER A 172 4.00 -3.16 5.40
CA SER A 172 4.89 -2.16 6.00
C SER A 172 5.04 -0.91 5.13
N LEU A 173 5.25 -1.07 3.83
CA LEU A 173 5.43 0.05 2.89
C LEU A 173 4.15 0.88 2.71
N VAL A 174 2.99 0.25 2.74
CA VAL A 174 1.70 0.97 2.67
C VAL A 174 1.55 1.91 3.87
N VAL A 175 2.01 1.51 5.06
CA VAL A 175 2.01 2.37 6.25
C VAL A 175 3.02 3.51 6.11
N TYR A 176 4.24 3.25 5.64
CA TYR A 176 5.25 4.29 5.47
C TYR A 176 4.86 5.31 4.39
N ILE A 177 4.56 4.85 3.17
CA ILE A 177 4.30 5.71 2.02
C ILE A 177 2.89 6.31 2.08
N GLY A 178 1.89 5.52 2.44
CA GLY A 178 0.49 5.95 2.47
C GLY A 178 0.06 6.70 3.73
N GLY A 179 0.88 6.68 4.79
CA GLY A 179 0.50 7.22 6.09
C GLY A 179 1.56 8.08 6.76
N LEU A 180 2.64 7.45 7.22
CA LEU A 180 3.59 8.10 8.14
C LEU A 180 4.36 9.24 7.48
N TRP A 181 4.87 9.09 6.27
CA TRP A 181 5.56 10.18 5.57
C TRP A 181 4.68 11.40 5.31
N ALA A 182 3.40 11.19 5.05
CA ALA A 182 2.46 12.29 4.84
C ALA A 182 2.28 13.15 6.11
N VAL A 183 2.38 12.51 7.29
CA VAL A 183 2.23 13.18 8.60
C VAL A 183 3.57 13.76 9.06
N ASP A 184 4.67 13.05 8.84
CA ASP A 184 6.00 13.45 9.33
C ASP A 184 6.63 14.60 8.51
N LEU A 185 6.34 14.68 7.20
CA LEU A 185 6.97 15.66 6.30
C LEU A 185 6.10 16.89 6.02
N LEU A 186 4.83 16.88 6.42
CA LEU A 186 3.85 17.92 6.06
C LEU A 186 3.04 18.36 7.28
N PRO A 187 2.56 19.62 7.30
CA PRO A 187 1.76 20.11 8.42
C PRO A 187 0.54 19.21 8.69
N THR A 188 0.32 18.85 9.94
CA THR A 188 -0.78 17.96 10.37
C THR A 188 -2.16 18.43 9.90
N LYS A 189 -2.37 19.76 9.80
CA LYS A 189 -3.61 20.36 9.27
C LYS A 189 -3.86 20.06 7.78
N ALA A 190 -2.82 19.68 7.04
CA ALA A 190 -2.90 19.32 5.62
C ALA A 190 -3.00 17.80 5.39
N ALA A 191 -2.87 16.98 6.43
CA ALA A 191 -2.76 15.52 6.33
C ALA A 191 -3.90 14.87 5.52
N GLY A 192 -5.14 15.33 5.68
CA GLY A 192 -6.29 14.83 4.91
C GLY A 192 -6.16 15.11 3.41
N SER A 193 -5.75 16.31 3.03
CA SER A 193 -5.55 16.69 1.62
C SER A 193 -4.40 15.91 0.98
N VAL A 194 -3.31 15.72 1.74
CA VAL A 194 -2.16 14.92 1.29
C VAL A 194 -2.55 13.47 1.07
N LYS A 195 -3.26 12.86 2.02
CA LYS A 195 -3.77 11.48 1.89
C LYS A 195 -4.72 11.33 0.71
N GLY A 196 -5.56 12.33 0.44
CA GLY A 196 -6.44 12.34 -0.74
C GLY A 196 -5.65 12.29 -2.04
N ILE A 197 -4.60 13.10 -2.18
CA ILE A 197 -3.74 13.11 -3.37
C ILE A 197 -3.00 11.78 -3.50
N ILE A 198 -2.37 11.28 -2.44
CA ILE A 198 -1.69 9.97 -2.43
C ILE A 198 -2.67 8.86 -2.84
N GLY A 199 -3.93 8.92 -2.37
CA GLY A 199 -4.98 7.98 -2.74
C GLY A 199 -5.28 8.00 -4.25
N ILE A 200 -5.39 9.18 -4.86
CA ILE A 200 -5.59 9.32 -6.31
C ILE A 200 -4.44 8.66 -7.07
N PHE A 201 -3.19 8.97 -6.71
CA PHE A 201 -2.01 8.36 -7.31
C PHE A 201 -1.97 6.84 -7.15
N SER A 202 -2.32 6.34 -5.97
CA SER A 202 -2.41 4.90 -5.67
C SER A 202 -3.37 4.19 -6.61
N TYR A 203 -4.57 4.73 -6.80
CA TYR A 203 -5.57 4.11 -7.67
C TYR A 203 -5.29 4.30 -9.17
N ILE A 204 -4.58 5.36 -9.57
CA ILE A 204 -4.02 5.45 -10.93
C ILE A 204 -3.05 4.30 -11.17
N GLY A 205 -2.15 4.01 -10.20
CA GLY A 205 -1.23 2.88 -10.27
C GLY A 205 -1.96 1.54 -10.37
N ALA A 206 -2.98 1.33 -9.55
CA ALA A 206 -3.81 0.12 -9.57
C ALA A 206 -4.50 -0.09 -10.93
N ALA A 207 -5.16 0.94 -11.46
CA ALA A 207 -5.88 0.86 -12.74
C ALA A 207 -4.92 0.64 -13.93
N THR A 208 -3.81 1.38 -13.95
CA THR A 208 -2.79 1.23 -14.99
C THR A 208 -2.16 -0.16 -14.97
N GLN A 209 -1.90 -0.68 -13.77
CA GLN A 209 -1.36 -2.02 -13.57
C GLN A 209 -2.31 -3.09 -14.11
N ASP A 210 -3.59 -3.06 -13.75
CA ASP A 210 -4.56 -4.05 -14.22
C ASP A 210 -4.66 -4.07 -15.75
N TRP A 211 -4.65 -2.90 -16.37
CA TRP A 211 -4.68 -2.76 -17.82
C TRP A 211 -3.40 -3.30 -18.48
N ILE A 212 -2.22 -2.86 -18.02
CA ILE A 212 -0.94 -3.30 -18.61
C ILE A 212 -0.72 -4.79 -18.38
N SER A 213 -0.97 -5.30 -17.17
CA SER A 213 -0.80 -6.73 -16.87
C SER A 213 -1.76 -7.58 -17.68
N GLY A 214 -3.01 -7.16 -17.83
CA GLY A 214 -3.98 -7.85 -18.69
C GLY A 214 -3.52 -7.95 -20.14
N LEU A 215 -2.99 -6.85 -20.71
CA LEU A 215 -2.45 -6.86 -22.06
C LEU A 215 -1.22 -7.77 -22.20
N LEU A 216 -0.28 -7.71 -21.25
CA LEU A 216 0.93 -8.53 -21.28
C LEU A 216 0.62 -10.03 -21.17
N ILE A 217 -0.31 -10.41 -20.27
CA ILE A 217 -0.74 -11.78 -20.09
C ILE A 217 -1.52 -12.26 -21.33
N GLN A 218 -2.45 -11.47 -21.84
CA GLN A 218 -3.23 -11.82 -23.03
C GLN A 218 -2.35 -12.00 -24.27
N ASN A 219 -1.36 -11.12 -24.48
CA ASN A 219 -0.43 -11.20 -25.60
C ASN A 219 0.55 -12.38 -25.48
N SER A 220 0.74 -12.93 -24.30
CA SER A 220 1.59 -14.10 -24.04
C SER A 220 0.86 -15.43 -24.22
N LYS A 221 -0.46 -15.37 -24.43
CA LYS A 221 -1.31 -16.56 -24.55
C LYS A 221 -0.92 -17.38 -25.78
N THR A 222 -0.63 -18.65 -25.56
CA THR A 222 -0.39 -19.64 -26.62
C THR A 222 -1.41 -20.77 -26.50
N THR A 223 -1.88 -21.27 -27.62
CA THR A 223 -2.80 -22.41 -27.66
C THR A 223 -2.13 -23.57 -28.37
N ILE A 224 -1.82 -24.64 -27.65
CA ILE A 224 -1.22 -25.85 -28.19
C ILE A 224 -2.21 -27.01 -27.95
N ASN A 225 -2.62 -27.66 -29.02
CA ASN A 225 -3.58 -28.77 -28.96
C ASN A 225 -4.90 -28.47 -28.24
N GLY A 226 -5.38 -27.21 -28.35
CA GLY A 226 -6.60 -26.77 -27.69
C GLY A 226 -6.43 -26.41 -26.19
N ILE A 227 -5.22 -26.53 -25.63
CA ILE A 227 -4.91 -26.14 -24.27
C ILE A 227 -4.30 -24.73 -24.32
N GLU A 228 -4.89 -23.82 -23.54
CA GLU A 228 -4.39 -22.45 -23.39
C GLU A 228 -3.27 -22.43 -22.34
N SER A 229 -2.17 -21.75 -22.65
CA SER A 229 -1.04 -21.54 -21.73
C SER A 229 -0.64 -20.08 -21.73
N TYR A 230 -0.27 -19.55 -20.58
CA TYR A 230 0.11 -18.15 -20.37
C TYR A 230 1.57 -18.06 -19.92
N ASN A 231 2.34 -17.15 -20.53
CA ASN A 231 3.69 -16.84 -20.07
C ASN A 231 3.66 -15.55 -19.22
N PHE A 232 4.13 -15.65 -17.98
CA PHE A 232 4.14 -14.54 -17.04
C PHE A 232 5.48 -13.77 -17.01
N ASP A 233 6.47 -14.09 -17.82
CA ASP A 233 7.81 -13.48 -17.77
C ASP A 233 7.78 -11.97 -18.00
N SER A 234 7.05 -11.52 -19.01
CA SER A 234 6.94 -10.10 -19.35
C SER A 234 6.23 -9.30 -18.25
N VAL A 235 5.16 -9.86 -17.70
CA VAL A 235 4.40 -9.21 -16.63
C VAL A 235 5.19 -9.17 -15.33
N PHE A 236 5.95 -10.21 -14.98
CA PHE A 236 6.84 -10.17 -13.82
C PHE A 236 7.96 -9.14 -13.98
N THR A 237 8.48 -8.97 -15.20
CA THR A 237 9.46 -7.91 -15.48
C THR A 237 8.87 -6.53 -15.19
N PHE A 238 7.63 -6.28 -15.60
CA PHE A 238 6.91 -5.04 -15.30
C PHE A 238 6.69 -4.85 -13.79
N TRP A 239 6.28 -5.90 -13.06
CA TRP A 239 6.05 -5.83 -11.61
C TRP A 239 7.35 -5.58 -10.84
N ILE A 240 8.44 -6.27 -11.19
CA ILE A 240 9.76 -6.11 -10.57
C ILE A 240 10.32 -4.71 -10.86
N ALA A 241 10.23 -4.23 -12.10
CA ALA A 241 10.64 -2.87 -12.44
C ALA A 241 9.85 -1.83 -11.63
N SER A 242 8.55 -2.01 -11.48
CA SER A 242 7.70 -1.14 -10.67
C SER A 242 8.12 -1.17 -9.19
N SER A 243 8.47 -2.35 -8.63
CA SER A 243 8.94 -2.44 -7.25
C SER A 243 10.26 -1.70 -7.03
N ILE A 244 11.18 -1.77 -7.97
CA ILE A 244 12.45 -1.04 -7.92
C ILE A 244 12.21 0.48 -7.97
N ILE A 245 11.34 0.95 -8.86
CA ILE A 245 10.98 2.37 -8.96
C ILE A 245 10.30 2.84 -7.66
N ALA A 246 9.41 2.04 -7.07
CA ALA A 246 8.77 2.34 -5.79
C ALA A 246 9.77 2.54 -4.66
N ILE A 247 10.94 1.88 -4.70
CA ILE A 247 12.02 2.05 -3.72
C ILE A 247 12.87 3.28 -4.04
N LEU A 248 13.19 3.51 -5.31
CA LEU A 248 14.09 4.59 -5.72
C LEU A 248 13.52 5.97 -5.45
N ILE A 249 12.20 6.16 -5.65
CA ILE A 249 11.56 7.46 -5.43
C ILE A 249 11.67 7.94 -3.97
N PRO A 250 11.40 7.12 -2.95
CA PRO A 250 11.64 7.48 -1.55
C PRO A 250 13.08 7.85 -1.22
N LEU A 251 14.07 7.29 -1.92
CA LEU A 251 15.46 7.69 -1.74
C LEU A 251 15.70 9.17 -2.11
N LEU A 252 14.91 9.73 -3.03
CA LEU A 252 14.95 11.14 -3.37
C LEU A 252 14.42 12.05 -2.24
N LEU A 253 13.71 11.47 -1.27
CA LEU A 253 13.23 12.16 -0.07
C LEU A 253 14.21 12.07 1.11
N TRP A 254 15.36 11.41 0.96
CA TRP A 254 16.30 11.15 2.04
C TRP A 254 16.81 12.41 2.74
N LYS A 255 16.91 13.52 2.00
CA LYS A 255 17.40 14.82 2.49
C LYS A 255 16.29 15.77 2.94
N GLU A 256 15.02 15.41 2.72
CA GLU A 256 13.91 16.24 3.16
C GLU A 256 13.81 16.17 4.69
N LYS A 257 13.86 17.33 5.34
CA LYS A 257 13.69 17.44 6.79
C LYS A 257 12.20 17.50 7.11
N SER A 258 11.82 16.89 8.24
CA SER A 258 10.48 17.09 8.81
C SER A 258 10.23 18.57 8.98
N SER A 259 9.04 19.02 8.58
CA SER A 259 8.59 20.39 8.85
C SER A 259 8.18 20.45 10.32
N GLU A 260 9.12 20.81 11.19
CA GLU A 260 8.82 21.25 12.56
C GLU A 260 7.98 22.51 12.57
#